data_dc4db5bd8364640691168955d154733e
#
_entry.id   dc4db5bd8364640691168955d154733e
#
_cell.length_a   1.000
_cell.length_b   1.000
_cell.length_c   1.000
_cell.angle_alpha   90.00
_cell.angle_beta   90.00
_cell.angle_gamma   90.00
#
_symmetry.space_group_name_H-M   'P 1'
#
loop_
_entity.id
_entity.type
_entity.pdbx_description
1 polymer ?
#
loop_
_entity_poly.entity_id
_entity_poly.type
_entity_poly.pdbx_seq_one_letter_code
_entity_poly.pdbx_strand_id
1 'polypeptide(L)'
;MAIRIFIDQGHNPSGPNTGAEGNGLREQDVNYIVGVYLADMLRADPRFDVRLSRNSPTAILGTSNATSLAARVSMANSWPADYFISIHCNSNVNPAINGSEVYVYRQNTQAYWLAQHV
;
A
#
# COMPACT_ATOMS: atom_id res chain seq x y z
N MET A 1 21.22 -4.38 -11.55
CA MET A 1 20.33 -4.86 -10.48
C MET A 1 19.02 -4.07 -10.51
N ALA A 2 17.90 -4.78 -10.43
CA ALA A 2 16.61 -4.12 -10.36
C ALA A 2 16.37 -3.50 -8.97
N ILE A 3 15.66 -2.39 -8.94
CA ILE A 3 15.16 -1.76 -7.71
C ILE A 3 13.93 -2.53 -7.26
N ARG A 4 13.92 -3.03 -6.03
CA ARG A 4 12.82 -3.81 -5.47
C ARG A 4 11.79 -2.89 -4.82
N ILE A 5 10.60 -2.85 -5.40
CA ILE A 5 9.47 -2.06 -4.91
C ILE A 5 8.42 -3.01 -4.32
N PHE A 6 8.14 -2.87 -3.04
CA PHE A 6 7.04 -3.58 -2.38
C PHE A 6 5.83 -2.65 -2.27
N ILE A 7 4.75 -3.03 -2.92
CA ILE A 7 3.49 -2.30 -2.91
C ILE A 7 2.56 -2.97 -1.92
N ASP A 8 2.20 -2.25 -0.87
CA ASP A 8 1.25 -2.69 0.14
C ASP A 8 -0.14 -2.09 -0.16
N GLN A 9 -1.05 -2.93 -0.57
CA GLN A 9 -2.46 -2.56 -0.75
C GLN A 9 -3.15 -2.64 0.61
N GLY A 10 -3.36 -1.50 1.24
CA GLY A 10 -3.87 -1.41 2.61
C GLY A 10 -5.18 -2.14 2.83
N HIS A 11 -5.34 -2.66 4.03
CA HIS A 11 -6.49 -3.42 4.52
C HIS A 11 -6.69 -4.81 3.88
N ASN A 12 -7.52 -5.61 4.50
CA ASN A 12 -7.96 -6.92 4.00
C ASN A 12 -9.37 -6.80 3.37
N PRO A 13 -9.73 -7.69 2.46
CA PRO A 13 -11.06 -7.66 1.83
C PRO A 13 -12.21 -7.93 2.81
N SER A 14 -11.90 -8.63 3.90
CA SER A 14 -12.80 -8.88 5.03
C SER A 14 -12.01 -8.84 6.33
N GLY A 15 -12.68 -8.94 7.48
CA GLY A 15 -11.98 -8.90 8.77
C GLY A 15 -10.92 -9.99 8.93
N PRO A 16 -9.86 -9.74 9.72
CA PRO A 16 -9.59 -8.47 10.42
C PRO A 16 -9.00 -7.40 9.49
N ASN A 17 -8.96 -6.15 9.98
CA ASN A 17 -8.34 -5.01 9.29
C ASN A 17 -9.04 -4.65 7.98
N THR A 18 -10.33 -4.40 8.04
CA THR A 18 -11.08 -3.79 6.93
C THR A 18 -10.89 -2.27 6.91
N GLY A 19 -11.01 -1.66 5.73
CA GLY A 19 -10.91 -0.22 5.54
C GLY A 19 -12.24 0.51 5.69
N ALA A 20 -12.21 1.81 5.42
CA ALA A 20 -13.39 2.66 5.41
C ALA A 20 -14.34 2.32 4.26
N GLU A 21 -15.62 2.60 4.44
CA GLU A 21 -16.66 2.45 3.42
C GLU A 21 -17.45 3.75 3.29
N GLY A 22 -17.79 4.11 2.05
CA GLY A 22 -18.61 5.28 1.77
C GLY A 22 -18.88 5.43 0.28
N ASN A 23 -20.01 6.03 -0.05
CA ASN A 23 -20.42 6.30 -1.44
C ASN A 23 -20.37 5.06 -2.36
N GLY A 24 -20.69 3.88 -1.82
CA GLY A 24 -20.64 2.63 -2.56
C GLY A 24 -19.25 2.06 -2.79
N LEU A 25 -18.22 2.65 -2.17
CA LEU A 25 -16.83 2.21 -2.29
C LEU A 25 -16.33 1.62 -0.96
N ARG A 26 -15.45 0.63 -1.08
CA ARG A 26 -14.70 0.05 0.04
C ARG A 26 -13.22 0.33 -0.17
N GLU A 27 -12.58 0.94 0.82
CA GLU A 27 -11.16 1.32 0.75
C GLU A 27 -10.27 0.16 0.33
N GLN A 28 -10.46 -1.02 0.91
CA GLN A 28 -9.65 -2.19 0.61
C GLN A 28 -9.75 -2.65 -0.85
N ASP A 29 -10.88 -2.44 -1.50
CA ASP A 29 -11.08 -2.80 -2.90
C ASP A 29 -10.39 -1.77 -3.81
N VAL A 30 -10.50 -0.49 -3.48
CA VAL A 30 -9.82 0.61 -4.20
C VAL A 30 -8.30 0.44 -4.08
N ASN A 31 -7.79 0.23 -2.87
CA ASN A 31 -6.35 0.04 -2.62
C ASN A 31 -5.80 -1.15 -3.38
N TYR A 32 -6.55 -2.24 -3.44
CA TYR A 32 -6.16 -3.43 -4.19
C TYR A 32 -5.96 -3.12 -5.68
N ILE A 33 -6.96 -2.49 -6.30
CA ILE A 33 -6.94 -2.18 -7.75
C ILE A 33 -5.84 -1.17 -8.07
N VAL A 34 -5.68 -0.12 -7.28
CA VAL A 34 -4.64 0.90 -7.49
C VAL A 34 -3.26 0.25 -7.39
N GLY A 35 -3.05 -0.62 -6.42
CA GLY A 35 -1.80 -1.36 -6.26
C GLY A 35 -1.48 -2.25 -7.46
N VAL A 36 -2.48 -2.93 -8.01
CA VAL A 36 -2.31 -3.77 -9.22
C VAL A 36 -1.90 -2.90 -10.42
N TYR A 37 -2.57 -1.78 -10.64
CA TYR A 37 -2.22 -0.85 -11.74
C TYR A 37 -0.81 -0.31 -11.59
N LEU A 38 -0.42 0.11 -10.39
CA LEU A 38 0.94 0.60 -10.13
C LEU A 38 1.97 -0.50 -10.39
N ALA A 39 1.70 -1.72 -9.92
CA ALA A 39 2.58 -2.86 -10.14
C ALA A 39 2.77 -3.16 -11.62
N ASP A 40 1.69 -3.15 -12.40
CA ASP A 40 1.74 -3.41 -13.84
C ASP A 40 2.57 -2.35 -14.58
N MET A 41 2.39 -1.08 -14.23
CA MET A 41 3.18 0.01 -14.82
C MET A 41 4.68 -0.11 -14.49
N LEU A 42 5.01 -0.44 -13.25
CA LEU A 42 6.41 -0.60 -12.83
C LEU A 42 7.05 -1.85 -13.46
N ARG A 43 6.30 -2.95 -13.55
CA ARG A 43 6.80 -4.20 -14.17
C ARG A 43 7.09 -4.08 -15.67
N ALA A 44 6.49 -3.10 -16.34
CA ALA A 44 6.80 -2.79 -17.74
C ALA A 44 8.20 -2.19 -17.91
N ASP A 45 8.82 -1.72 -16.86
CA ASP A 45 10.16 -1.14 -16.85
C ASP A 45 11.15 -2.13 -16.20
N PRO A 46 12.17 -2.62 -16.94
CA PRO A 46 13.11 -3.61 -16.43
C PRO A 46 13.99 -3.12 -15.27
N ARG A 47 13.98 -1.81 -14.96
CA ARG A 47 14.69 -1.28 -13.80
C ARG A 47 14.06 -1.67 -12.47
N PHE A 48 12.81 -2.13 -12.47
CA PHE A 48 12.04 -2.44 -11.27
C PHE A 48 11.70 -3.92 -11.17
N ASP A 49 11.78 -4.43 -9.95
CA ASP A 49 11.21 -5.72 -9.53
C ASP A 49 10.14 -5.42 -8.48
N VAL A 50 8.94 -5.97 -8.65
CA VAL A 50 7.76 -5.54 -7.88
C VAL A 50 7.05 -6.72 -7.24
N ARG A 51 6.74 -6.59 -5.96
CA ARG A 51 5.86 -7.50 -5.22
C ARG A 51 4.71 -6.75 -4.58
N LEU A 52 3.59 -7.44 -4.42
CA LEU A 52 2.37 -6.96 -3.79
C LEU A 52 2.16 -7.66 -2.45
N SER A 53 1.61 -6.94 -1.45
CA SER A 53 1.17 -7.55 -0.20
C SER A 53 -0.04 -8.47 -0.43
N ARG A 54 -0.97 -8.05 -1.28
CA ARG A 54 -2.18 -8.80 -1.62
C ARG A 54 -2.11 -9.25 -3.08
N ASN A 55 -1.86 -10.54 -3.29
CA ASN A 55 -1.68 -11.10 -4.64
C ASN A 55 -3.00 -11.55 -5.28
N SER A 56 -4.11 -11.43 -4.57
CA SER A 56 -5.46 -11.66 -5.06
C SER A 56 -6.46 -10.76 -4.34
N PRO A 57 -7.64 -10.49 -4.91
CA PRO A 57 -8.64 -9.66 -4.27
C PRO A 57 -9.19 -10.26 -2.97
N THR A 58 -9.00 -11.55 -2.73
CA THR A 58 -9.48 -12.26 -1.54
C THR A 58 -8.39 -12.56 -0.52
N ALA A 59 -7.14 -12.17 -0.76
CA ALA A 59 -6.04 -12.42 0.15
C ALA A 59 -6.24 -11.72 1.50
N ILE A 60 -6.15 -12.48 2.59
CA ILE A 60 -6.26 -11.98 3.96
C ILE A 60 -4.92 -12.19 4.65
N LEU A 61 -4.39 -11.13 5.25
CA LEU A 61 -3.11 -11.13 5.95
C LEU A 61 -3.33 -10.94 7.46
N GLY A 62 -2.73 -11.83 8.24
CA GLY A 62 -2.81 -11.78 9.69
C GLY A 62 -4.14 -12.27 10.26
N THR A 63 -4.24 -12.24 11.60
CA THR A 63 -5.40 -12.68 12.38
C THR A 63 -5.96 -11.58 13.29
N SER A 64 -5.32 -10.42 13.29
CA SER A 64 -5.72 -9.19 13.98
C SER A 64 -5.24 -7.98 13.18
N ASN A 65 -5.67 -6.76 13.56
CA ASN A 65 -5.15 -5.55 12.95
C ASN A 65 -3.61 -5.47 13.07
N ALA A 66 -3.09 -5.71 14.26
CA ALA A 66 -1.65 -5.67 14.51
C ALA A 66 -0.88 -6.70 13.69
N THR A 67 -1.34 -7.94 13.64
CA THR A 67 -0.66 -9.01 12.88
C THR A 67 -0.81 -8.84 11.38
N SER A 68 -1.90 -8.24 10.91
CA SER A 68 -2.06 -7.87 9.50
C SER A 68 -1.01 -6.85 9.06
N LEU A 69 -0.80 -5.80 9.86
CA LEU A 69 0.24 -4.79 9.59
C LEU A 69 1.64 -5.41 9.67
N ALA A 70 1.90 -6.20 10.70
CA ALA A 70 3.19 -6.88 10.89
C ALA A 70 3.52 -7.83 9.73
N ALA A 71 2.54 -8.57 9.21
CA ALA A 71 2.72 -9.48 8.08
C ALA A 71 3.21 -8.75 6.84
N ARG A 72 2.64 -7.58 6.55
CA ARG A 72 3.01 -6.75 5.38
C ARG A 72 4.45 -6.25 5.47
N VAL A 73 4.82 -5.74 6.63
CA VAL A 73 6.20 -5.30 6.91
C VAL A 73 7.18 -6.46 6.81
N SER A 74 6.83 -7.62 7.39
CA SER A 74 7.66 -8.83 7.34
C SER A 74 7.88 -9.32 5.90
N MET A 75 6.85 -9.32 5.07
CA MET A 75 6.96 -9.69 3.65
C MET A 75 7.94 -8.79 2.91
N ALA A 76 7.87 -7.48 3.12
CA ALA A 76 8.77 -6.52 2.48
C ALA A 76 10.21 -6.69 2.96
N ASN A 77 10.42 -6.83 4.27
CA ASN A 77 11.75 -6.97 4.87
C ASN A 77 12.42 -8.29 4.49
N SER A 78 11.66 -9.37 4.39
CA SER A 78 12.19 -10.70 4.04
C SER A 78 12.62 -10.80 2.56
N TRP A 79 12.01 -10.03 1.67
CA TRP A 79 12.33 -10.07 0.24
C TRP A 79 13.74 -9.59 -0.14
N PRO A 80 14.49 -8.69 0.42
CA PRO A 80 14.26 -7.39 1.07
C PRO A 80 13.95 -6.28 0.04
N ALA A 81 12.91 -5.52 0.28
CA ALA A 81 12.54 -4.41 -0.58
C ALA A 81 13.48 -3.21 -0.40
N ASP A 82 13.71 -2.47 -1.49
CA ASP A 82 14.40 -1.17 -1.44
C ASP A 82 13.43 -0.06 -1.03
N TYR A 83 12.17 -0.15 -1.50
CA TYR A 83 11.09 0.78 -1.15
C TYR A 83 9.83 0.01 -0.76
N PHE A 84 9.16 0.51 0.27
CA PHE A 84 7.85 0.06 0.71
C PHE A 84 6.85 1.20 0.50
N ILE A 85 5.84 0.97 -0.35
CA ILE A 85 4.80 1.94 -0.66
C ILE A 85 3.48 1.36 -0.21
N SER A 86 2.87 1.95 0.81
CA SER A 86 1.55 1.54 1.31
C SER A 86 0.48 2.50 0.77
N ILE A 87 -0.58 1.93 0.22
CA ILE A 87 -1.68 2.65 -0.41
C ILE A 87 -2.91 2.55 0.46
N HIS A 88 -3.44 3.71 0.84
CA HIS A 88 -4.64 3.87 1.64
C HIS A 88 -5.52 4.98 1.07
N CYS A 89 -6.80 4.96 1.42
CA CYS A 89 -7.71 6.08 1.23
C CYS A 89 -7.87 6.82 2.56
N ASN A 90 -7.93 8.15 2.51
CA ASN A 90 -8.27 8.95 3.67
C ASN A 90 -9.78 9.06 3.82
N SER A 91 -10.24 9.21 5.07
CA SER A 91 -11.62 9.56 5.36
C SER A 91 -11.65 10.68 6.40
N ASN A 92 -12.66 11.53 6.32
CA ASN A 92 -12.88 12.61 7.27
C ASN A 92 -14.37 12.79 7.47
N VAL A 93 -14.79 13.11 8.71
CA VAL A 93 -16.18 13.41 9.03
C VAL A 93 -16.67 14.70 8.37
N ASN A 94 -15.75 15.62 8.04
CA ASN A 94 -16.05 16.83 7.29
C ASN A 94 -15.84 16.59 5.79
N PRO A 95 -16.90 16.54 4.97
CA PRO A 95 -16.80 16.26 3.54
C PRO A 95 -16.07 17.35 2.73
N ALA A 96 -15.86 18.53 3.30
CA ALA A 96 -15.09 19.59 2.66
C ALA A 96 -13.57 19.33 2.70
N ILE A 97 -13.11 18.45 3.58
CA ILE A 97 -11.70 18.10 3.68
C ILE A 97 -11.40 16.99 2.67
N ASN A 98 -10.53 17.30 1.71
CA ASN A 98 -10.10 16.40 0.65
C ASN A 98 -8.66 16.70 0.25
N GLY A 99 -8.09 15.87 -0.60
CA GLY A 99 -6.73 16.01 -1.12
C GLY A 99 -5.90 14.75 -0.90
N SER A 100 -4.70 14.76 -1.47
CA SER A 100 -3.74 13.67 -1.33
C SER A 100 -2.70 13.99 -0.26
N GLU A 101 -2.31 12.97 0.49
CA GLU A 101 -1.29 13.06 1.54
C GLU A 101 -0.27 11.93 1.35
N VAL A 102 0.99 12.21 1.67
CA VAL A 102 2.04 11.20 1.71
C VAL A 102 2.76 11.29 3.05
N TYR A 103 2.92 10.16 3.70
CA TYR A 103 3.56 10.05 5.01
C TYR A 103 4.89 9.33 4.90
N VAL A 104 5.89 9.84 5.60
CA VAL A 104 7.19 9.19 5.77
C VAL A 104 7.58 9.19 7.25
N TYR A 105 8.42 8.23 7.64
CA TYR A 105 8.85 8.11 9.02
C TYR A 105 9.68 9.33 9.48
N ARG A 106 10.54 9.85 8.61
CA ARG A 106 11.36 11.05 8.91
C ARG A 106 11.85 11.74 7.63
N GLN A 107 12.17 13.02 7.78
CA GLN A 107 12.75 13.84 6.71
C GLN A 107 14.20 13.45 6.41
N ASN A 108 14.72 13.95 5.30
CA ASN A 108 16.10 13.73 4.84
C ASN A 108 16.47 12.26 4.62
N THR A 109 15.51 11.47 4.08
CA THR A 109 15.69 10.08 3.68
C THR A 109 15.33 9.91 2.22
N GLN A 110 15.67 8.74 1.64
CA GLN A 110 15.22 8.39 0.29
C GLN A 110 13.70 8.28 0.21
N ALA A 111 13.05 7.80 1.28
CA ALA A 111 11.59 7.77 1.36
C ALA A 111 10.98 9.18 1.32
N TYR A 112 11.58 10.14 2.00
CA TYR A 112 11.15 11.55 1.98
C TYR A 112 11.32 12.15 0.57
N TRP A 113 12.46 11.87 -0.09
CA TRP A 113 12.67 12.31 -1.47
C TRP A 113 11.61 11.73 -2.42
N LEU A 114 11.33 10.44 -2.31
CA LEU A 114 10.27 9.80 -3.11
C LEU A 114 8.90 10.44 -2.83
N ALA A 115 8.56 10.69 -1.57
CA ALA A 115 7.30 11.31 -1.17
C ALA A 115 7.07 12.68 -1.80
N GLN A 116 8.13 13.47 -1.99
CA GLN A 116 8.08 14.79 -2.62
C GLN A 116 7.79 14.72 -4.13
N HIS A 117 7.97 13.56 -4.76
CA HIS A 117 7.82 13.35 -6.19
C HIS A 117 6.56 12.53 -6.58
N VAL A 118 5.81 12.12 -5.57
CA VAL A 118 4.56 11.34 -5.77
C VAL A 118 3.28 12.24 -5.83
#